data_10745c2e425f412e76f4eca1e6a4e818
#
_entry.id   10745c2e425f412e76f4eca1e6a4e818
#
_cell.length_a   1.000
_cell.length_b   1.000
_cell.length_c   1.000
_cell.angle_alpha   90.00
_cell.angle_beta   90.00
_cell.angle_gamma   90.00
#
_symmetry.space_group_name_H-M   'P 1'
#
loop_
_entity.id
_entity.type
_entity.pdbx_description
1 polymer ?
#
loop_
_entity_poly.entity_id
_entity_poly.type
_entity_poly.pdbx_seq_one_letter_code
_entity_poly.pdbx_strand_id
1 'polypeptide(L)'
;MRLLPFIALCIILPACAAPPAAQQTIRICDTNGCVDRPRNYSSGDLAAESADDPDEERIAALQRLAEKDARAAYDLGLRFFRGDGIRQDSYQALVWMRKAAEMGDLQAQKALGRFYLTGLEEMGSDPAEAEKWLSIAASRGDKESRQLLAEASAAKKSEAARVEWANRWRPVFYGYWHSQYPYRSYWRRGVWGFY
;
A
#
# COMPACT_ATOMS: atom_id res chain seq x y z
N MET A 1 76.52 -60.62 -9.37
CA MET A 1 75.92 -59.32 -9.60
C MET A 1 74.40 -59.43 -9.60
N ARG A 2 73.75 -59.11 -8.50
CA ARG A 2 72.26 -59.14 -8.39
C ARG A 2 71.80 -57.72 -8.08
N LEU A 3 71.11 -57.13 -9.05
CA LEU A 3 70.47 -55.80 -8.95
C LEU A 3 69.12 -55.98 -8.22
N LEU A 4 68.94 -55.29 -7.11
CA LEU A 4 67.67 -55.22 -6.38
C LEU A 4 66.88 -53.98 -6.91
N PRO A 5 65.60 -54.07 -7.23
CA PRO A 5 64.81 -52.89 -7.59
C PRO A 5 64.34 -52.16 -6.32
N PHE A 6 64.55 -50.84 -6.30
CA PHE A 6 63.99 -49.93 -5.32
C PHE A 6 62.45 -49.80 -5.61
N ILE A 7 61.64 -50.27 -4.66
CA ILE A 7 60.20 -50.01 -4.69
C ILE A 7 59.99 -48.65 -3.98
N ALA A 8 59.66 -47.64 -4.78
CA ALA A 8 59.24 -46.35 -4.27
C ALA A 8 57.81 -46.46 -3.70
N LEU A 9 57.67 -46.41 -2.38
CA LEU A 9 56.37 -46.37 -1.68
C LEU A 9 55.80 -44.96 -1.75
N CYS A 10 54.87 -44.69 -2.69
CA CYS A 10 54.09 -43.46 -2.71
C CYS A 10 53.08 -43.45 -1.54
N ILE A 11 53.36 -42.69 -0.52
CA ILE A 11 52.43 -42.40 0.57
C ILE A 11 51.41 -41.38 0.05
N ILE A 12 50.20 -41.86 -0.29
CA ILE A 12 49.07 -40.99 -0.61
C ILE A 12 48.50 -40.49 0.71
N LEU A 13 48.81 -39.24 1.07
CA LEU A 13 48.15 -38.52 2.16
C LEU A 13 46.73 -38.17 1.74
N PRO A 14 45.69 -38.54 2.51
CA PRO A 14 44.34 -38.04 2.26
C PRO A 14 44.31 -36.54 2.53
N ALA A 15 44.02 -35.74 1.51
CA ALA A 15 43.73 -34.35 1.66
C ALA A 15 42.45 -34.19 2.49
N CYS A 16 42.58 -33.77 3.74
CA CYS A 16 41.43 -33.33 4.54
C CYS A 16 40.77 -32.14 3.84
N ALA A 17 39.70 -32.41 3.08
CA ALA A 17 38.84 -31.35 2.62
C ALA A 17 38.19 -30.67 3.84
N ALA A 18 38.51 -29.42 4.06
CA ALA A 18 37.84 -28.63 5.08
C ALA A 18 36.31 -28.63 4.81
N PRO A 19 35.46 -28.81 5.85
CA PRO A 19 34.03 -28.74 5.66
C PRO A 19 33.69 -27.33 5.09
N PRO A 20 32.67 -27.22 4.19
CA PRO A 20 32.24 -25.94 3.69
C PRO A 20 31.89 -25.03 4.87
N ALA A 21 32.42 -23.81 4.87
CA ALA A 21 32.15 -22.84 5.92
C ALA A 21 30.63 -22.75 6.09
N ALA A 22 30.15 -23.06 7.29
CA ALA A 22 28.73 -22.94 7.58
C ALA A 22 28.29 -21.51 7.27
N GLN A 23 27.45 -21.32 6.27
CA GLN A 23 26.91 -20.02 5.92
C GLN A 23 26.14 -19.50 7.13
N GLN A 24 26.70 -18.46 7.77
CA GLN A 24 26.01 -17.84 8.89
C GLN A 24 24.75 -17.19 8.38
N THR A 25 23.60 -17.69 8.80
CA THR A 25 22.29 -17.10 8.48
C THR A 25 21.88 -16.12 9.56
N ILE A 26 21.16 -15.11 9.17
CA ILE A 26 20.44 -14.18 10.06
C ILE A 26 18.95 -14.38 9.84
N ARG A 27 18.17 -14.28 10.91
CA ARG A 27 16.72 -14.35 10.83
C ARG A 27 16.18 -12.95 10.65
N ILE A 28 15.48 -12.73 9.51
CA ILE A 28 14.79 -11.48 9.21
C ILE A 28 13.30 -11.74 9.35
N CYS A 29 12.61 -10.92 10.15
CA CYS A 29 11.17 -11.03 10.38
C CYS A 29 10.48 -9.78 9.86
N ASP A 30 9.39 -9.95 9.10
CA ASP A 30 8.51 -8.91 8.64
C ASP A 30 7.04 -9.23 8.99
N THR A 31 6.10 -8.48 8.44
CA THR A 31 4.65 -8.70 8.67
C THR A 31 4.13 -10.03 8.13
N ASN A 32 4.88 -10.70 7.24
CA ASN A 32 4.51 -11.96 6.60
C ASN A 32 5.17 -13.17 7.27
N GLY A 33 6.11 -12.94 8.22
CA GLY A 33 6.79 -14.01 8.96
C GLY A 33 8.29 -13.80 9.08
N CYS A 34 8.98 -14.90 9.49
CA CYS A 34 10.43 -14.88 9.67
C CYS A 34 11.09 -15.83 8.68
N VAL A 35 12.14 -15.36 7.99
CA VAL A 35 12.94 -16.14 7.03
C VAL A 35 14.42 -16.07 7.41
N ASP A 36 15.12 -17.22 7.31
CA ASP A 36 16.56 -17.29 7.54
C ASP A 36 17.31 -16.93 6.23
N ARG A 37 18.13 -15.90 6.27
CA ARG A 37 18.90 -15.38 5.12
C ARG A 37 20.41 -15.48 5.35
N PRO A 38 21.25 -15.61 4.33
CA PRO A 38 22.70 -15.51 4.45
C PRO A 38 23.12 -14.18 5.05
N ARG A 39 24.15 -14.15 5.88
CA ARG A 39 24.62 -12.92 6.55
C ARG A 39 25.13 -11.84 5.59
N ASN A 40 25.51 -12.21 4.38
CA ASN A 40 25.92 -11.30 3.31
C ASN A 40 24.77 -10.80 2.44
N TYR A 41 23.52 -11.07 2.86
CA TYR A 41 22.33 -10.60 2.18
C TYR A 41 22.29 -9.06 2.19
N SER A 42 22.18 -8.47 1.00
CA SER A 42 22.22 -7.01 0.80
C SER A 42 20.82 -6.45 0.52
N SER A 43 20.66 -5.13 0.65
CA SER A 43 19.44 -4.45 0.24
C SER A 43 19.14 -4.60 -1.26
N GLY A 44 20.16 -4.86 -2.07
CA GLY A 44 19.99 -5.17 -3.50
C GLY A 44 19.34 -6.52 -3.74
N ASP A 45 19.58 -7.50 -2.88
CA ASP A 45 18.96 -8.83 -2.96
C ASP A 45 17.45 -8.75 -2.60
N LEU A 46 17.09 -7.86 -1.64
CA LEU A 46 15.69 -7.53 -1.31
C LEU A 46 14.96 -6.93 -2.52
N ALA A 47 15.61 -6.02 -3.23
CA ALA A 47 15.03 -5.38 -4.40
C ALA A 47 14.87 -6.36 -5.58
N ALA A 48 15.80 -7.32 -5.73
CA ALA A 48 15.71 -8.34 -6.77
C ALA A 48 14.61 -9.37 -6.47
N GLU A 49 14.37 -9.69 -5.20
CA GLU A 49 13.35 -10.64 -4.78
C GLU A 49 11.94 -10.04 -4.82
N SER A 50 11.81 -8.71 -4.58
CA SER A 50 10.55 -7.98 -4.72
C SER A 50 10.13 -7.80 -6.19
N ALA A 51 11.09 -7.79 -7.12
CA ALA A 51 10.83 -7.65 -8.55
C ALA A 51 10.05 -8.83 -9.17
N ASP A 52 10.02 -9.98 -8.50
CA ASP A 52 9.27 -11.17 -8.92
C ASP A 52 7.96 -11.35 -8.12
N ASP A 53 7.59 -10.39 -7.25
CA ASP A 53 6.33 -10.44 -6.52
C ASP A 53 5.16 -10.12 -7.48
N PRO A 54 4.24 -11.07 -7.74
CA PRO A 54 3.10 -10.86 -8.63
C PRO A 54 2.18 -9.72 -8.14
N ASP A 55 2.19 -9.40 -6.86
CA ASP A 55 1.42 -8.29 -6.30
C ASP A 55 2.08 -6.96 -6.64
N GLU A 56 3.41 -6.86 -6.63
CA GLU A 56 4.12 -5.65 -7.02
C GLU A 56 3.92 -5.31 -8.51
N GLU A 57 4.03 -6.30 -9.40
CA GLU A 57 3.75 -6.10 -10.83
C GLU A 57 2.30 -5.65 -11.06
N ARG A 58 1.36 -6.27 -10.36
CA ARG A 58 -0.07 -5.92 -10.40
C ARG A 58 -0.32 -4.48 -9.95
N ILE A 59 0.28 -4.06 -8.85
CA ILE A 59 0.16 -2.70 -8.33
C ILE A 59 0.81 -1.68 -9.27
N ALA A 60 2.00 -1.98 -9.82
CA ALA A 60 2.65 -1.12 -10.80
C ALA A 60 1.79 -0.95 -12.08
N ALA A 61 1.11 -2.00 -12.51
CA ALA A 61 0.17 -1.93 -13.63
C ALA A 61 -1.05 -1.06 -13.28
N LEU A 62 -1.58 -1.18 -12.05
CA LEU A 62 -2.68 -0.33 -11.56
C LEU A 62 -2.26 1.14 -11.46
N GLN A 63 -1.05 1.43 -11.01
CA GLN A 63 -0.52 2.80 -10.95
C GLN A 63 -0.49 3.45 -12.34
N ARG A 64 0.02 2.73 -13.35
CA ARG A 64 0.03 3.23 -14.75
C ARG A 64 -1.38 3.52 -15.27
N LEU A 65 -2.35 2.69 -14.92
CA LEU A 65 -3.75 2.89 -15.29
C LEU A 65 -4.36 4.09 -14.55
N ALA A 66 -4.08 4.23 -13.26
CA ALA A 66 -4.56 5.29 -12.39
C ALA A 66 -4.09 6.71 -12.81
N GLU A 67 -3.02 6.79 -13.61
CA GLU A 67 -2.61 8.08 -14.19
C GLU A 67 -3.66 8.68 -15.13
N LYS A 68 -4.51 7.85 -15.75
CA LYS A 68 -5.44 8.24 -16.83
C LYS A 68 -6.90 7.88 -16.55
N ASP A 69 -7.16 7.05 -15.56
CA ASP A 69 -8.51 6.59 -15.22
C ASP A 69 -8.86 6.91 -13.76
N ALA A 70 -9.93 7.69 -13.58
CA ALA A 70 -10.35 8.17 -12.28
C ALA A 70 -10.78 7.04 -11.32
N ARG A 71 -11.37 5.95 -11.84
CA ARG A 71 -11.77 4.80 -11.02
C ARG A 71 -10.56 4.02 -10.56
N ALA A 72 -9.60 3.81 -11.45
CA ALA A 72 -8.33 3.17 -11.11
C ALA A 72 -7.55 3.98 -10.07
N ALA A 73 -7.53 5.30 -10.18
CA ALA A 73 -6.91 6.18 -9.20
C ALA A 73 -7.60 6.09 -7.83
N TYR A 74 -8.94 6.05 -7.80
CA TYR A 74 -9.67 5.86 -6.55
C TYR A 74 -9.41 4.49 -5.93
N ASP A 75 -9.42 3.41 -6.73
CA ASP A 75 -9.14 2.05 -6.25
C ASP A 75 -7.72 1.92 -5.71
N LEU A 76 -6.75 2.54 -6.36
CA LEU A 76 -5.36 2.59 -5.87
C LEU A 76 -5.27 3.34 -4.54
N GLY A 77 -5.97 4.47 -4.41
CA GLY A 77 -6.10 5.19 -3.13
C GLY A 77 -6.67 4.32 -2.02
N LEU A 78 -7.71 3.53 -2.31
CA LEU A 78 -8.29 2.57 -1.35
C LEU A 78 -7.29 1.47 -0.95
N ARG A 79 -6.47 0.97 -1.90
CA ARG A 79 -5.46 -0.04 -1.62
C ARG A 79 -4.38 0.48 -0.70
N PHE A 80 -3.87 1.69 -0.95
CA PHE A 80 -2.95 2.36 -0.03
C PHE A 80 -3.56 2.58 1.35
N PHE A 81 -4.84 2.94 1.41
CA PHE A 81 -5.53 3.13 2.68
C PHE A 81 -5.68 1.84 3.48
N ARG A 82 -5.94 0.72 2.83
CA ARG A 82 -6.16 -0.60 3.46
C ARG A 82 -4.87 -1.41 3.65
N GLY A 83 -3.84 -1.16 2.86
CA GLY A 83 -2.67 -2.02 2.75
C GLY A 83 -2.94 -3.29 1.93
N ASP A 84 -3.81 -3.22 0.90
CA ASP A 84 -4.23 -4.38 0.13
C ASP A 84 -3.33 -4.58 -1.10
N GLY A 85 -2.43 -5.56 -1.03
CA GLY A 85 -1.41 -5.84 -2.03
C GLY A 85 -0.31 -4.77 -2.12
N ILE A 86 -0.26 -3.85 -1.18
CA ILE A 86 0.73 -2.80 -1.05
C ILE A 86 0.85 -2.39 0.42
N ARG A 87 2.02 -1.87 0.82
CA ARG A 87 2.17 -1.32 2.15
C ARG A 87 1.16 -0.18 2.39
N GLN A 88 0.47 -0.23 3.53
CA GLN A 88 -0.46 0.83 3.93
C GLN A 88 0.27 2.17 4.03
N ASP A 89 -0.30 3.20 3.39
CA ASP A 89 0.21 4.57 3.37
C ASP A 89 -0.96 5.55 3.21
N SER A 90 -1.35 6.20 4.30
CA SER A 90 -2.47 7.15 4.33
C SER A 90 -2.20 8.41 3.50
N TYR A 91 -0.93 8.84 3.40
CA TYR A 91 -0.56 9.97 2.56
C TYR A 91 -0.73 9.64 1.07
N GLN A 92 -0.21 8.51 0.61
CA GLN A 92 -0.38 8.05 -0.77
C GLN A 92 -1.86 7.80 -1.09
N ALA A 93 -2.61 7.25 -0.16
CA ALA A 93 -4.06 7.08 -0.31
C ALA A 93 -4.75 8.41 -0.64
N LEU A 94 -4.43 9.45 0.10
CA LEU A 94 -5.00 10.79 -0.10
C LEU A 94 -4.56 11.42 -1.43
N VAL A 95 -3.30 11.25 -1.82
CA VAL A 95 -2.77 11.74 -3.11
C VAL A 95 -3.55 11.13 -4.28
N TRP A 96 -3.73 9.81 -4.28
CA TRP A 96 -4.46 9.12 -5.35
C TRP A 96 -5.95 9.40 -5.33
N MET A 97 -6.58 9.50 -4.16
CA MET A 97 -7.99 9.89 -4.04
C MET A 97 -8.23 11.33 -4.52
N ARG A 98 -7.31 12.26 -4.22
CA ARG A 98 -7.40 13.64 -4.74
C ARG A 98 -7.30 13.65 -6.25
N LYS A 99 -6.35 12.92 -6.82
CA LYS A 99 -6.21 12.78 -8.27
C LYS A 99 -7.49 12.24 -8.91
N ALA A 100 -8.08 11.20 -8.34
CA ALA A 100 -9.36 10.65 -8.80
C ALA A 100 -10.50 11.68 -8.74
N ALA A 101 -10.59 12.45 -7.66
CA ALA A 101 -11.61 13.48 -7.48
C ALA A 101 -11.44 14.64 -8.48
N GLU A 102 -10.20 15.05 -8.77
CA GLU A 102 -9.87 16.05 -9.79
C GLU A 102 -10.22 15.58 -11.21
N MET A 103 -10.04 14.30 -11.50
CA MET A 103 -10.51 13.66 -12.72
C MET A 103 -12.03 13.45 -12.77
N GLY A 104 -12.76 13.86 -11.72
CA GLY A 104 -14.21 13.86 -11.68
C GLY A 104 -14.85 12.60 -11.11
N ASP A 105 -14.11 11.74 -10.39
CA ASP A 105 -14.73 10.59 -9.74
C ASP A 105 -15.58 11.03 -8.54
N LEU A 106 -16.88 10.71 -8.58
CA LEU A 106 -17.83 11.11 -7.55
C LEU A 106 -17.54 10.44 -6.19
N GLN A 107 -17.12 9.17 -6.21
CA GLN A 107 -16.83 8.46 -4.96
C GLN A 107 -15.57 9.02 -4.28
N ALA A 108 -14.56 9.38 -5.06
CA ALA A 108 -13.37 10.05 -4.57
C ALA A 108 -13.70 11.44 -3.99
N GLN A 109 -14.55 12.23 -4.65
CA GLN A 109 -15.02 13.53 -4.14
C GLN A 109 -15.73 13.39 -2.79
N LYS A 110 -16.62 12.40 -2.67
CA LYS A 110 -17.29 12.07 -1.39
C LYS A 110 -16.29 11.63 -0.32
N ALA A 111 -15.38 10.72 -0.67
CA ALA A 111 -14.37 10.21 0.24
C ALA A 111 -13.51 11.35 0.79
N LEU A 112 -13.00 12.23 -0.08
CA LEU A 112 -12.22 13.40 0.34
C LEU A 112 -13.00 14.31 1.29
N GLY A 113 -14.27 14.59 0.98
CA GLY A 113 -15.12 15.37 1.87
C GLY A 113 -15.19 14.79 3.28
N ARG A 114 -15.35 13.49 3.38
CA ARG A 114 -15.39 12.77 4.67
C ARG A 114 -14.02 12.75 5.36
N PHE A 115 -12.93 12.50 4.61
CA PHE A 115 -11.57 12.50 5.15
C PHE A 115 -11.21 13.85 5.76
N TYR A 116 -11.50 14.93 5.05
CA TYR A 116 -11.21 16.27 5.55
C TYR A 116 -12.11 16.69 6.72
N LEU A 117 -13.34 16.21 6.80
CA LEU A 117 -14.19 16.47 7.96
C LEU A 117 -13.72 15.71 9.21
N THR A 118 -13.38 14.43 9.05
CA THR A 118 -13.02 13.59 10.21
C THR A 118 -11.58 13.77 10.65
N GLY A 119 -10.69 14.20 9.75
CA GLY A 119 -9.24 14.15 9.92
C GLY A 119 -8.77 12.70 9.94
N LEU A 120 -7.96 12.32 8.97
CA LEU A 120 -7.42 10.97 8.87
C LEU A 120 -6.02 10.94 9.47
N GLU A 121 -5.84 10.12 10.49
CA GLU A 121 -4.56 9.85 11.15
C GLU A 121 -3.71 11.12 11.40
N GLU A 122 -2.63 11.28 10.64
CA GLU A 122 -1.68 12.39 10.76
C GLU A 122 -2.21 13.71 10.15
N MET A 123 -3.21 13.61 9.26
CA MET A 123 -3.83 14.77 8.66
C MET A 123 -4.99 15.24 9.52
N GLY A 124 -4.83 16.37 10.16
CA GLY A 124 -5.92 17.01 10.92
C GLY A 124 -7.17 17.24 10.04
N SER A 125 -8.32 17.49 10.66
CA SER A 125 -9.52 17.83 9.91
C SER A 125 -9.38 19.22 9.27
N ASP A 126 -9.86 19.36 8.04
CA ASP A 126 -9.96 20.61 7.30
C ASP A 126 -11.38 20.80 6.76
N PRO A 127 -12.27 21.48 7.51
CA PRO A 127 -13.64 21.70 7.08
C PRO A 127 -13.75 22.55 5.80
N ALA A 128 -12.75 23.36 5.46
CA ALA A 128 -12.80 24.18 4.25
C ALA A 128 -12.56 23.32 2.99
N GLU A 129 -11.58 22.43 3.02
CA GLU A 129 -11.37 21.43 1.96
C GLU A 129 -12.55 20.44 1.89
N ALA A 130 -13.10 20.03 3.03
CA ALA A 130 -14.30 19.20 3.07
C ALA A 130 -15.49 19.87 2.37
N GLU A 131 -15.77 21.14 2.69
CA GLU A 131 -16.83 21.93 2.08
C GLU A 131 -16.67 22.00 0.55
N LYS A 132 -15.45 22.23 0.07
CA LYS A 132 -15.13 22.26 -1.36
C LYS A 132 -15.50 20.95 -2.06
N TRP A 133 -15.00 19.82 -1.59
CA TRP A 133 -15.25 18.52 -2.23
C TRP A 133 -16.70 18.08 -2.12
N LEU A 134 -17.33 18.29 -0.96
CA LEU A 134 -18.74 17.98 -0.76
C LEU A 134 -19.67 18.87 -1.61
N SER A 135 -19.31 20.13 -1.82
CA SER A 135 -20.10 21.01 -2.70
C SER A 135 -20.11 20.52 -4.15
N ILE A 136 -18.94 20.05 -4.65
CA ILE A 136 -18.83 19.47 -5.98
C ILE A 136 -19.69 18.21 -6.09
N ALA A 137 -19.61 17.28 -5.13
CA ALA A 137 -20.39 16.06 -5.15
C ALA A 137 -21.91 16.34 -4.99
N ALA A 138 -22.29 17.29 -4.14
CA ALA A 138 -23.66 17.71 -3.93
C ALA A 138 -24.29 18.35 -5.19
N SER A 139 -23.53 19.17 -5.92
CA SER A 139 -23.98 19.77 -7.18
C SER A 139 -24.26 18.73 -8.27
N ARG A 140 -23.63 17.56 -8.18
CA ARG A 140 -23.85 16.39 -9.05
C ARG A 140 -25.01 15.52 -8.61
N GLY A 141 -25.77 15.96 -7.60
CA GLY A 141 -27.00 15.27 -7.14
C GLY A 141 -26.79 14.28 -6.00
N ASP A 142 -25.58 14.14 -5.44
CA ASP A 142 -25.35 13.23 -4.31
C ASP A 142 -26.05 13.72 -3.05
N LYS A 143 -26.98 12.90 -2.56
CA LYS A 143 -27.84 13.27 -1.42
C LYS A 143 -27.06 13.33 -0.10
N GLU A 144 -26.12 12.40 0.08
CA GLU A 144 -25.31 12.33 1.28
C GLU A 144 -24.35 13.51 1.37
N SER A 145 -23.69 13.85 0.25
CA SER A 145 -22.80 15.02 0.20
C SER A 145 -23.55 16.32 0.50
N ARG A 146 -24.81 16.44 0.14
CA ARG A 146 -25.65 17.61 0.53
C ARG A 146 -25.87 17.71 2.05
N GLN A 147 -26.04 16.58 2.72
CA GLN A 147 -26.20 16.56 4.17
C GLN A 147 -24.87 16.91 4.86
N LEU A 148 -23.78 16.23 4.45
CA LEU A 148 -22.44 16.47 5.00
C LEU A 148 -21.93 17.89 4.70
N LEU A 149 -22.35 18.50 3.60
CA LEU A 149 -22.00 19.88 3.28
C LEU A 149 -22.51 20.88 4.32
N ALA A 150 -23.73 20.69 4.82
CA ALA A 150 -24.26 21.52 5.88
C ALA A 150 -23.44 21.41 7.18
N GLU A 151 -23.02 20.18 7.52
CA GLU A 151 -22.18 19.90 8.68
C GLU A 151 -20.75 20.47 8.49
N ALA A 152 -20.17 20.36 7.28
CA ALA A 152 -18.89 20.97 6.96
C ALA A 152 -18.89 22.48 7.12
N SER A 153 -19.94 23.14 6.61
CA SER A 153 -20.11 24.58 6.76
C SER A 153 -20.29 25.02 8.22
N ALA A 154 -20.97 24.22 9.03
CA ALA A 154 -21.08 24.46 10.47
C ALA A 154 -19.74 24.26 11.20
N ALA A 155 -19.04 23.17 10.88
CA ALA A 155 -17.72 22.87 11.45
C ALA A 155 -16.68 23.94 11.11
N LYS A 156 -16.68 24.47 9.89
CA LYS A 156 -15.82 25.58 9.47
C LYS A 156 -16.02 26.86 10.32
N LYS A 157 -17.25 27.09 10.80
CA LYS A 157 -17.59 28.27 11.62
C LYS A 157 -17.29 28.09 13.09
N SER A 158 -17.21 26.87 13.57
CA SER A 158 -17.08 26.54 15.00
C SER A 158 -16.15 25.37 15.23
N GLU A 159 -15.05 25.59 15.94
CA GLU A 159 -14.11 24.55 16.33
C GLU A 159 -14.78 23.47 17.22
N ALA A 160 -15.67 23.88 18.12
CA ALA A 160 -16.40 22.93 18.97
C ALA A 160 -17.30 22.02 18.14
N ALA A 161 -18.03 22.56 17.17
CA ALA A 161 -18.86 21.76 16.26
C ALA A 161 -18.00 20.80 15.41
N ARG A 162 -16.82 21.24 14.95
CA ARG A 162 -15.86 20.42 14.22
C ARG A 162 -15.39 19.21 15.06
N VAL A 163 -14.98 19.45 16.29
CA VAL A 163 -14.49 18.39 17.18
C VAL A 163 -15.61 17.40 17.51
N GLU A 164 -16.81 17.88 17.80
CA GLU A 164 -17.98 17.02 18.06
C GLU A 164 -18.31 16.15 16.85
N TRP A 165 -18.36 16.75 15.66
CA TRP A 165 -18.63 16.05 14.42
C TRP A 165 -17.57 14.98 14.13
N ALA A 166 -16.28 15.33 14.21
CA ALA A 166 -15.18 14.41 13.97
C ALA A 166 -15.21 13.21 14.92
N ASN A 167 -15.44 13.43 16.21
CA ASN A 167 -15.53 12.35 17.19
C ASN A 167 -16.70 11.40 16.94
N ARG A 168 -17.83 11.92 16.47
CA ARG A 168 -19.02 11.13 16.13
C ARG A 168 -18.81 10.27 14.89
N TRP A 169 -18.26 10.83 13.83
CA TRP A 169 -18.27 10.23 12.51
C TRP A 169 -16.98 9.50 12.12
N ARG A 170 -15.84 9.86 12.70
CA ARG A 170 -14.55 9.22 12.41
C ARG A 170 -14.61 7.69 12.50
N PRO A 171 -15.08 7.06 13.58
CA PRO A 171 -15.14 5.61 13.68
C PRO A 171 -16.09 4.99 12.65
N VAL A 172 -17.19 5.68 12.31
CA VAL A 172 -18.16 5.20 11.31
C VAL A 172 -17.52 5.17 9.93
N PHE A 173 -16.94 6.27 9.48
CA PHE A 173 -16.34 6.35 8.14
C PHE A 173 -15.08 5.50 8.03
N TYR A 174 -14.27 5.41 9.06
CA TYR A 174 -13.10 4.55 9.07
C TYR A 174 -13.50 3.08 8.85
N GLY A 175 -14.46 2.58 9.60
CA GLY A 175 -15.00 1.23 9.40
C GLY A 175 -15.60 1.02 7.99
N TYR A 176 -16.27 2.05 7.47
CA TYR A 176 -16.86 2.01 6.14
C TYR A 176 -15.80 1.84 5.04
N TRP A 177 -14.74 2.65 5.05
CA TRP A 177 -13.67 2.55 4.05
C TRP A 177 -12.84 1.27 4.17
N HIS A 178 -12.75 0.68 5.37
CA HIS A 178 -12.06 -0.60 5.52
C HIS A 178 -12.88 -1.79 5.00
N SER A 179 -14.20 -1.78 5.16
CA SER A 179 -15.00 -2.98 4.95
C SER A 179 -16.10 -2.88 3.88
N GLN A 180 -16.61 -1.67 3.61
CA GLN A 180 -17.83 -1.52 2.80
C GLN A 180 -17.62 -0.90 1.42
N TYR A 181 -16.55 -0.15 1.19
CA TYR A 181 -16.28 0.34 -0.16
C TYR A 181 -15.70 -0.78 -1.02
N PRO A 182 -16.42 -1.27 -2.04
CA PRO A 182 -15.89 -2.26 -2.95
C PRO A 182 -14.87 -1.62 -3.88
N TYR A 183 -13.88 -2.40 -4.26
CA TYR A 183 -13.06 -2.05 -5.41
C TYR A 183 -13.91 -2.14 -6.67
N ARG A 184 -13.71 -1.21 -7.60
CA ARG A 184 -14.39 -1.18 -8.90
C ARG A 184 -13.53 -1.75 -10.03
N SER A 185 -12.29 -2.12 -9.71
CA SER A 185 -11.36 -2.77 -10.60
C SER A 185 -11.04 -4.19 -10.14
N TYR A 186 -10.72 -5.05 -11.09
CA TYR A 186 -10.28 -6.43 -10.84
C TYR A 186 -9.10 -6.79 -11.73
N TRP A 187 -8.22 -7.65 -11.22
CA TRP A 187 -7.09 -8.19 -11.97
C TRP A 187 -7.42 -9.56 -12.53
N ARG A 188 -7.36 -9.73 -13.86
CA ARG A 188 -7.59 -11.01 -14.50
C ARG A 188 -6.71 -11.17 -15.75
N ARG A 189 -6.01 -12.30 -15.83
CA ARG A 189 -5.16 -12.66 -16.98
C ARG A 189 -4.12 -11.58 -17.33
N GLY A 190 -3.49 -10.97 -16.34
CA GLY A 190 -2.44 -9.99 -16.56
C GLY A 190 -2.93 -8.58 -16.92
N VAL A 191 -4.24 -8.31 -16.81
CA VAL A 191 -4.83 -6.98 -17.09
C VAL A 191 -5.83 -6.57 -16.04
N TRP A 192 -5.91 -5.25 -15.80
CA TRP A 192 -6.95 -4.64 -14.98
C TRP A 192 -8.21 -4.41 -15.82
N GLY A 193 -9.36 -4.82 -15.29
CA GLY A 193 -10.68 -4.52 -15.80
C GLY A 193 -11.54 -3.80 -14.76
N PHE A 194 -12.71 -3.28 -15.16
CA PHE A 194 -13.68 -2.61 -14.29
C PHE A 194 -15.00 -3.38 -14.26
N TYR A 195 -15.72 -3.28 -13.13
CA TYR A 195 -17.11 -3.73 -13.00
C TYR A 195 -18.08 -2.73 -13.62
#